data_a024d6e76a8143490de4ce47fecd487c
#
_entry.id   a024d6e76a8143490de4ce47fecd487c
#
_cell.length_a   1.000
_cell.length_b   1.000
_cell.length_c   1.000
_cell.angle_alpha   90.00
_cell.angle_beta   90.00
_cell.angle_gamma   90.00
#
_symmetry.space_group_name_H-M   'P 1'
#
loop_
_entity.id
_entity.type
_entity.pdbx_description
1 polymer ?
#
loop_
_entity_poly.entity_id
_entity_poly.type
_entity_poly.pdbx_seq_one_letter_code
_entity_poly.pdbx_strand_id
1 'polypeptide(L)'
;MKIRYILYSVLLFVTLVACRNDEYLWGNESYARIVAPEIWTHATDSMTFTFSTYPADITEFVLETEIIVQGKVVDYDRTVHLQVRKEKTTATEGTYSFPSELILGAGMHSVKFDILLHRTEEMLHKDVRLCVGIAPTGDLKAGVNN
;
A
#
# COMPACT_ATOMS: atom_id res chain seq x y z
N MET A 1 39.32 -38.16 -26.88
CA MET A 1 37.94 -38.28 -26.33
C MET A 1 37.77 -37.68 -24.92
N LYS A 2 38.67 -37.91 -23.99
CA LYS A 2 38.54 -37.45 -22.58
C LYS A 2 38.46 -35.93 -22.38
N ILE A 3 39.15 -35.15 -23.19
CA ILE A 3 39.14 -33.66 -23.10
C ILE A 3 37.75 -33.06 -23.41
N ARG A 4 37.01 -33.66 -24.34
CA ARG A 4 35.66 -33.18 -24.69
C ARG A 4 34.65 -33.34 -23.55
N TYR A 5 34.74 -34.39 -22.77
CA TYR A 5 33.89 -34.63 -21.60
C TYR A 5 34.22 -33.69 -20.45
N ILE A 6 35.49 -33.33 -20.28
CA ILE A 6 35.92 -32.35 -19.28
C ILE A 6 35.38 -30.97 -19.63
N LEU A 7 35.42 -30.58 -20.92
CA LEU A 7 34.84 -29.30 -21.39
C LEU A 7 33.32 -29.22 -21.17
N TYR A 8 32.57 -30.28 -21.44
CA TYR A 8 31.13 -30.32 -21.18
C TYR A 8 30.80 -30.31 -19.69
N SER A 9 31.60 -30.97 -18.86
CA SER A 9 31.45 -30.96 -17.40
C SER A 9 31.67 -29.56 -16.82
N VAL A 10 32.69 -28.85 -17.27
CA VAL A 10 33.01 -27.49 -16.85
C VAL A 10 31.90 -26.51 -17.32
N LEU A 11 31.39 -26.65 -18.55
CA LEU A 11 30.32 -25.83 -19.09
C LEU A 11 29.02 -26.05 -18.30
N LEU A 12 28.69 -27.29 -17.94
CA LEU A 12 27.51 -27.61 -17.14
C LEU A 12 27.62 -27.04 -15.72
N PHE A 13 28.81 -27.03 -15.15
CA PHE A 13 29.02 -26.47 -13.80
C PHE A 13 28.90 -24.94 -13.77
N VAL A 14 29.32 -24.25 -14.83
CA VAL A 14 29.21 -22.79 -14.95
C VAL A 14 27.74 -22.35 -15.08
N THR A 15 26.90 -23.16 -15.75
CA THR A 15 25.47 -22.83 -15.88
C THR A 15 24.67 -22.98 -14.58
N LEU A 16 25.12 -23.81 -13.64
CA LEU A 16 24.47 -24.01 -12.35
C LEU A 16 24.75 -22.90 -11.32
N VAL A 17 25.77 -22.08 -11.56
CA VAL A 17 26.15 -20.98 -10.66
C VAL A 17 25.47 -19.66 -11.08
N ALA A 18 24.82 -19.60 -12.25
CA ALA A 18 24.21 -18.40 -12.79
C ALA A 18 22.85 -18.02 -12.16
N CYS A 19 22.26 -18.88 -11.32
CA CYS A 19 21.08 -18.54 -10.51
C CYS A 19 21.53 -18.06 -9.12
N ARG A 20 22.16 -16.91 -9.06
CA ARG A 20 22.38 -16.19 -7.80
C ARG A 20 21.47 -14.97 -7.72
N ASN A 21 20.44 -15.17 -6.94
CA ASN A 21 19.70 -14.17 -6.14
C ASN A 21 19.55 -12.77 -6.72
N ASP A 22 18.34 -12.49 -7.10
CA ASP A 22 17.78 -11.19 -7.39
C ASP A 22 17.75 -10.24 -6.18
N GLU A 23 18.79 -10.22 -5.39
CA GLU A 23 18.97 -9.27 -4.29
C GLU A 23 19.19 -7.83 -4.80
N TYR A 24 19.28 -7.67 -6.13
CA TYR A 24 19.65 -6.41 -6.77
C TYR A 24 18.49 -5.55 -7.28
N LEU A 25 17.26 -6.07 -7.33
CA LEU A 25 16.17 -5.33 -7.99
C LEU A 25 15.50 -4.28 -7.09
N TRP A 26 15.60 -4.38 -5.76
CA TRP A 26 14.84 -3.51 -4.86
C TRP A 26 15.70 -2.78 -3.81
N GLY A 27 17.00 -3.04 -3.74
CA GLY A 27 17.85 -2.51 -2.65
C GLY A 27 17.35 -2.99 -1.27
N ASN A 28 17.85 -2.40 -0.21
CA ASN A 28 17.37 -2.65 1.16
C ASN A 28 16.17 -1.77 1.55
N GLU A 29 15.57 -1.07 0.60
CA GLU A 29 14.48 -0.13 0.86
C GLU A 29 13.13 -0.82 0.79
N SER A 30 12.27 -0.52 1.74
CA SER A 30 10.88 -0.98 1.76
C SER A 30 9.95 0.19 1.46
N TYR A 31 9.02 -0.03 0.54
CA TYR A 31 8.03 0.95 0.11
C TYR A 31 6.65 0.50 0.55
N ALA A 32 5.86 1.42 1.05
CA ALA A 32 4.50 1.16 1.46
C ALA A 32 3.50 1.87 0.53
N ARG A 33 2.38 1.22 0.24
CA ARG A 33 1.29 1.72 -0.59
C ARG A 33 -0.06 1.38 0.03
N ILE A 34 -0.99 2.33 0.00
CA ILE A 34 -2.39 2.12 0.40
C ILE A 34 -3.13 1.48 -0.78
N VAL A 35 -3.93 0.45 -0.49
CA VAL A 35 -4.74 -0.30 -1.46
C VAL A 35 -6.16 -0.46 -0.93
N ALA A 36 -7.17 -0.19 -1.76
CA ALA A 36 -8.56 -0.48 -1.47
C ALA A 36 -8.97 -1.79 -2.17
N PRO A 37 -9.54 -2.80 -1.47
CA PRO A 37 -9.62 -4.17 -1.97
C PRO A 37 -10.50 -4.40 -3.20
N GLU A 38 -11.59 -3.67 -3.39
CA GLU A 38 -12.61 -4.05 -4.39
C GLU A 38 -12.76 -3.12 -5.59
N ILE A 39 -12.18 -1.92 -5.57
CA ILE A 39 -12.46 -0.88 -6.58
C ILE A 39 -11.21 -0.44 -7.33
N TRP A 40 -10.15 -1.18 -7.14
CA TRP A 40 -8.86 -0.85 -7.71
C TRP A 40 -8.77 -1.26 -9.17
N THR A 41 -9.08 -0.34 -10.07
CA THR A 41 -8.58 -0.46 -11.44
C THR A 41 -7.15 0.08 -11.48
N HIS A 42 -6.26 -0.62 -12.13
CA HIS A 42 -4.83 -0.29 -12.24
C HIS A 42 -4.53 1.13 -12.79
N ALA A 43 -5.55 1.87 -13.15
CA ALA A 43 -5.45 3.17 -13.77
C ALA A 43 -5.74 4.36 -12.85
N THR A 44 -6.32 4.14 -11.66
CA THR A 44 -6.70 5.26 -10.77
C THR A 44 -6.37 4.96 -9.32
N ASP A 45 -5.56 5.82 -8.70
CA ASP A 45 -5.25 5.78 -7.26
C ASP A 45 -6.40 6.37 -6.42
N SER A 46 -7.64 6.25 -6.90
CA SER A 46 -8.81 6.85 -6.26
C SER A 46 -10.04 6.00 -6.44
N MET A 47 -10.94 6.08 -5.48
CA MET A 47 -12.28 5.52 -5.57
C MET A 47 -13.32 6.61 -5.36
N THR A 48 -14.51 6.38 -5.90
CA THR A 48 -15.68 7.24 -5.65
C THR A 48 -16.68 6.48 -4.80
N PHE A 49 -17.13 7.11 -3.73
CA PHE A 49 -18.19 6.62 -2.87
C PHE A 49 -19.31 7.67 -2.79
N THR A 50 -20.57 7.24 -2.69
CA THR A 50 -21.71 8.16 -2.53
C THR A 50 -22.71 7.63 -1.52
N PHE A 51 -23.17 8.50 -0.62
CA PHE A 51 -24.28 8.20 0.29
C PHE A 51 -25.65 8.33 -0.39
N SER A 52 -25.74 8.87 -1.61
CA SER A 52 -27.02 9.11 -2.29
C SER A 52 -27.81 7.83 -2.59
N THR A 53 -27.14 6.68 -2.66
CA THR A 53 -27.73 5.37 -2.86
C THR A 53 -28.18 4.67 -1.58
N TYR A 54 -27.86 5.27 -0.42
CA TYR A 54 -28.18 4.70 0.89
C TYR A 54 -29.35 5.45 1.55
N PRO A 55 -30.19 4.78 2.37
CA PRO A 55 -31.20 5.43 3.19
C PRO A 55 -30.63 6.59 4.04
N ALA A 56 -31.49 7.54 4.40
CA ALA A 56 -31.03 8.74 5.10
C ALA A 56 -30.55 8.48 6.54
N ASP A 57 -30.98 7.40 7.14
CA ASP A 57 -30.56 6.93 8.46
C ASP A 57 -29.15 6.30 8.47
N ILE A 58 -28.62 5.96 7.30
CA ILE A 58 -27.23 5.52 7.17
C ILE A 58 -26.34 6.75 7.12
N THR A 59 -25.69 7.04 8.24
CA THR A 59 -24.84 8.22 8.43
C THR A 59 -23.36 7.93 8.37
N GLU A 60 -22.97 6.65 8.37
CA GLU A 60 -21.59 6.21 8.37
C GLU A 60 -21.36 5.07 7.38
N PHE A 61 -20.17 5.02 6.83
CA PHE A 61 -19.72 3.94 5.96
C PHE A 61 -18.27 3.59 6.24
N VAL A 62 -17.99 2.31 6.43
CA VAL A 62 -16.64 1.79 6.64
C VAL A 62 -16.03 1.42 5.30
N LEU A 63 -14.93 2.06 4.97
CA LEU A 63 -14.10 1.71 3.83
C LEU A 63 -12.91 0.87 4.31
N GLU A 64 -12.97 -0.43 4.06
CA GLU A 64 -11.84 -1.32 4.35
C GLU A 64 -10.69 -1.01 3.40
N THR A 65 -9.51 -0.79 3.96
CA THR A 65 -8.29 -0.49 3.25
C THR A 65 -7.13 -1.32 3.77
N GLU A 66 -6.08 -1.41 2.98
CA GLU A 66 -4.88 -2.16 3.34
C GLU A 66 -3.63 -1.39 2.95
N ILE A 67 -2.62 -1.44 3.80
CA ILE A 67 -1.26 -1.06 3.43
C ILE A 67 -0.53 -2.31 3.00
N ILE A 68 0.06 -2.28 1.81
CA ILE A 68 0.95 -3.31 1.31
C ILE A 68 2.36 -2.76 1.27
N VAL A 69 3.31 -3.52 1.81
CA VAL A 69 4.74 -3.19 1.79
C VAL A 69 5.44 -4.03 0.74
N GLN A 70 6.15 -3.37 -0.14
CA GLN A 70 7.03 -3.97 -1.14
C GLN A 70 8.47 -3.84 -0.66
N GLY A 71 9.25 -4.90 -0.78
CA GLY A 71 10.63 -4.96 -0.33
C GLY A 71 10.87 -6.10 0.64
N LYS A 72 11.95 -5.99 1.43
CA LYS A 72 12.36 -7.05 2.34
C LYS A 72 11.38 -7.19 3.50
N VAL A 73 10.97 -8.42 3.77
CA VAL A 73 10.28 -8.77 5.03
C VAL A 73 11.31 -8.79 6.14
N VAL A 74 10.96 -8.18 7.26
CA VAL A 74 11.83 -8.08 8.46
C VAL A 74 11.21 -8.81 9.64
N ASP A 75 12.00 -9.15 10.63
CA ASP A 75 11.65 -9.93 11.81
C ASP A 75 11.29 -9.06 13.03
N TYR A 76 11.02 -7.78 12.82
CA TYR A 76 10.58 -6.82 13.83
C TYR A 76 9.36 -6.02 13.36
N ASP A 77 8.64 -5.45 14.31
CA ASP A 77 7.48 -4.61 14.04
C ASP A 77 7.91 -3.27 13.46
N ARG A 78 7.15 -2.78 12.47
CA ARG A 78 7.37 -1.48 11.83
C ARG A 78 6.14 -0.60 11.98
N THR A 79 6.35 0.65 12.34
CA THR A 79 5.28 1.62 12.45
C THR A 79 5.07 2.34 11.12
N VAL A 80 3.79 2.46 10.72
CA VAL A 80 3.36 3.22 9.54
C VAL A 80 2.47 4.36 10.02
N HIS A 81 2.86 5.59 9.68
CA HIS A 81 2.06 6.77 9.98
C HIS A 81 1.23 7.18 8.76
N LEU A 82 -0.06 7.41 8.96
CA LEU A 82 -0.98 7.93 7.97
C LEU A 82 -1.19 9.43 8.17
N GLN A 83 -1.33 10.15 7.07
CA GLN A 83 -1.60 11.58 7.09
C GLN A 83 -2.56 11.99 5.98
N VAL A 84 -3.33 13.06 6.22
CA VAL A 84 -4.12 13.70 5.19
C VAL A 84 -3.22 14.63 4.38
N ARG A 85 -3.26 14.49 3.06
CA ARG A 85 -2.61 15.43 2.14
C ARG A 85 -3.53 16.62 1.93
N LYS A 86 -3.34 17.66 2.72
CA LYS A 86 -4.21 18.85 2.76
C LYS A 86 -4.32 19.55 1.41
N GLU A 87 -3.25 19.58 0.63
CA GLU A 87 -3.20 20.19 -0.70
C GLU A 87 -4.07 19.48 -1.76
N LYS A 88 -4.44 18.21 -1.50
CA LYS A 88 -5.28 17.39 -2.38
C LYS A 88 -6.64 17.06 -1.78
N THR A 89 -6.91 17.49 -0.56
CA THR A 89 -8.12 17.18 0.21
C THR A 89 -9.05 18.39 0.24
N THR A 90 -10.32 18.18 -0.13
CA THR A 90 -11.39 19.17 -0.01
C THR A 90 -12.41 18.80 1.07
N ALA A 91 -12.34 17.55 1.58
CA ALA A 91 -13.18 17.08 2.67
C ALA A 91 -12.84 17.84 3.97
N THR A 92 -13.87 18.28 4.68
CA THR A 92 -13.73 18.97 5.97
C THR A 92 -13.44 17.99 7.10
N GLU A 93 -12.81 18.45 8.16
CA GLU A 93 -12.67 17.67 9.38
C GLU A 93 -14.05 17.24 9.89
N GLY A 94 -14.18 15.96 10.27
CA GLY A 94 -15.47 15.37 10.66
C GLY A 94 -16.21 14.63 9.55
N THR A 95 -15.80 14.73 8.28
CA THR A 95 -16.33 13.87 7.20
C THR A 95 -15.68 12.50 7.14
N TYR A 96 -14.59 12.30 7.85
CA TYR A 96 -13.85 11.05 7.88
C TYR A 96 -13.10 10.87 9.20
N SER A 97 -12.78 9.63 9.50
CA SER A 97 -11.83 9.28 10.55
C SER A 97 -11.04 8.01 10.16
N PHE A 98 -9.79 7.92 10.56
CA PHE A 98 -8.93 6.76 10.37
C PHE A 98 -7.78 6.78 11.42
N PRO A 99 -7.13 5.64 11.71
CA PRO A 99 -6.00 5.61 12.62
C PRO A 99 -4.80 6.39 12.03
N SER A 100 -4.18 7.24 12.81
CA SER A 100 -2.97 7.98 12.40
C SER A 100 -1.71 7.13 12.40
N GLU A 101 -1.75 5.98 13.08
CA GLU A 101 -0.63 5.06 13.25
C GLU A 101 -1.11 3.62 13.16
N LEU A 102 -0.34 2.79 12.45
CA LEU A 102 -0.56 1.36 12.31
C LEU A 102 0.75 0.61 12.59
N ILE A 103 0.64 -0.57 13.17
CA ILE A 103 1.78 -1.45 13.38
C ILE A 103 1.73 -2.59 12.36
N LEU A 104 2.74 -2.66 11.52
CA LEU A 104 3.00 -3.79 10.66
C LEU A 104 3.86 -4.80 11.41
N GLY A 105 3.25 -5.90 11.83
CA GLY A 105 3.91 -6.92 12.65
C GLY A 105 5.11 -7.57 11.95
N ALA A 106 6.02 -8.09 12.76
CA ALA A 106 7.18 -8.86 12.30
C ALA A 106 6.76 -9.96 11.32
N GLY A 107 7.48 -10.11 10.22
CA GLY A 107 7.18 -11.11 9.18
C GLY A 107 5.99 -10.77 8.28
N MET A 108 5.26 -9.68 8.55
CA MET A 108 4.11 -9.28 7.75
C MET A 108 4.51 -8.33 6.61
N HIS A 109 3.78 -8.40 5.51
CA HIS A 109 3.93 -7.53 4.35
C HIS A 109 2.71 -6.63 4.12
N SER A 110 1.66 -6.79 4.94
CA SER A 110 0.47 -5.95 4.87
C SER A 110 -0.20 -5.77 6.23
N VAL A 111 -0.95 -4.68 6.35
CA VAL A 111 -1.80 -4.38 7.51
C VAL A 111 -3.09 -3.71 7.04
N LYS A 112 -4.22 -4.22 7.52
CA LYS A 112 -5.55 -3.66 7.23
C LYS A 112 -5.88 -2.54 8.19
N PHE A 113 -6.63 -1.56 7.69
CA PHE A 113 -7.22 -0.48 8.48
C PHE A 113 -8.49 0.03 7.83
N ASP A 114 -9.32 0.68 8.61
CA ASP A 114 -10.58 1.21 8.15
C ASP A 114 -10.52 2.73 8.05
N ILE A 115 -11.13 3.27 6.99
CA ILE A 115 -11.47 4.68 6.89
C ILE A 115 -12.98 4.76 7.10
N LEU A 116 -13.39 5.40 8.18
CA LEU A 116 -14.79 5.65 8.47
C LEU A 116 -15.20 6.96 7.79
N LEU A 117 -16.16 6.90 6.91
CA LEU A 117 -16.75 8.04 6.23
C LEU A 117 -18.02 8.45 6.96
N HIS A 118 -18.18 9.75 7.27
CA HIS A 118 -19.35 10.30 7.92
C HIS A 118 -20.15 11.11 6.91
N ARG A 119 -21.47 10.83 6.84
CA ARG A 119 -22.39 11.59 6.01
C ARG A 119 -22.58 12.98 6.58
N THR A 120 -22.26 14.00 5.80
CA THR A 120 -22.42 15.40 6.19
C THR A 120 -23.33 16.13 5.22
N GLU A 121 -23.91 17.25 5.66
CA GLU A 121 -24.74 18.11 4.80
C GLU A 121 -23.97 18.64 3.59
N GLU A 122 -22.68 18.87 3.74
CA GLU A 122 -21.79 19.29 2.66
C GLU A 122 -21.85 18.35 1.44
N MET A 123 -21.92 17.03 1.69
CA MET A 123 -21.98 15.99 0.64
C MET A 123 -23.32 15.95 -0.11
N LEU A 124 -24.35 16.65 0.36
CA LEU A 124 -25.62 16.80 -0.36
C LEU A 124 -25.51 17.83 -1.50
N HIS A 125 -24.51 18.70 -1.45
CA HIS A 125 -24.41 19.85 -2.33
C HIS A 125 -23.17 19.82 -3.22
N LYS A 126 -22.15 19.06 -2.85
CA LYS A 126 -20.90 18.97 -3.62
C LYS A 126 -20.14 17.67 -3.35
N ASP A 127 -19.31 17.31 -4.29
CA ASP A 127 -18.33 16.26 -4.12
C ASP A 127 -17.19 16.73 -3.21
N VAL A 128 -16.78 15.87 -2.28
CA VAL A 128 -15.63 16.08 -1.42
C VAL A 128 -14.55 15.04 -1.73
N ARG A 129 -13.31 15.43 -1.60
CA ARG A 129 -12.16 14.56 -1.83
C ARG A 129 -11.35 14.43 -0.57
N LEU A 130 -11.07 13.19 -0.17
CA LEU A 130 -10.11 12.84 0.86
C LEU A 130 -8.88 12.22 0.20
N CYS A 131 -7.70 12.74 0.50
CA CYS A 131 -6.43 12.16 0.07
C CYS A 131 -5.64 11.73 1.31
N VAL A 132 -5.55 10.43 1.53
CA VAL A 132 -4.75 9.82 2.59
C VAL A 132 -3.43 9.38 2.00
N GLY A 133 -2.35 9.68 2.69
CA GLY A 133 -1.00 9.28 2.29
C GLY A 133 -0.21 8.71 3.46
N ILE A 134 0.86 8.02 3.14
CA ILE A 134 1.81 7.50 4.12
C ILE A 134 2.84 8.59 4.39
N ALA A 135 3.02 8.92 5.66
CA ALA A 135 4.10 9.81 6.09
C ALA A 135 5.45 9.06 6.03
N PRO A 136 6.55 9.72 5.67
CA PRO A 136 7.86 9.10 5.69
C PRO A 136 8.22 8.67 7.11
N THR A 137 8.56 7.40 7.27
CA THR A 137 9.07 6.82 8.53
C THR A 137 10.46 6.25 8.30
N GLY A 138 11.19 5.93 9.38
CA GLY A 138 12.57 5.45 9.29
C GLY A 138 12.74 4.21 8.42
N ASP A 139 11.83 3.25 8.53
CA ASP A 139 11.95 1.94 7.87
C ASP A 139 11.16 1.82 6.58
N LEU A 140 10.19 2.70 6.36
CA LEU A 140 9.30 2.64 5.22
C LEU A 140 9.31 3.96 4.44
N LYS A 141 9.34 3.85 3.13
CA LYS A 141 9.18 4.97 2.21
C LYS A 141 7.80 4.90 1.57
N ALA A 142 7.22 6.06 1.32
CA ALA A 142 6.01 6.10 0.51
C ALA A 142 6.33 5.58 -0.91
N GLY A 143 5.55 4.62 -1.37
CA GLY A 143 5.66 4.10 -2.75
C GLY A 143 5.25 5.15 -3.78
N VAL A 144 5.47 4.82 -5.04
CA VAL A 144 5.02 5.65 -6.18
C VAL A 144 3.50 5.71 -6.14
N ASN A 145 2.91 6.90 -6.28
CA ASN A 145 1.47 7.17 -6.26
C ASN A 145 0.79 7.18 -4.88
N ASN A 146 1.52 7.54 -3.84
CA ASN A 146 0.95 7.87 -2.53
C ASN A 146 0.83 9.37 -2.34
#